data_312a3bf3dd26cb8a2c6ce903bfc5e6be
#
_entry.id   312a3bf3dd26cb8a2c6ce903bfc5e6be
#
_cell.length_a   1.000
_cell.length_b   1.000
_cell.length_c   1.000
_cell.angle_alpha   90.00
_cell.angle_beta   90.00
_cell.angle_gamma   90.00
#
_symmetry.space_group_name_H-M   'P 1'
#
loop_
_entity.id
_entity.type
_entity.pdbx_description
1 polymer ?
#
loop_
_entity_poly.entity_id
_entity_poly.type
_entity_poly.pdbx_seq_one_letter_code
_entity_poly.pdbx_strand_id
1 'polypeptide(L)' 'MYKNYRKKALQPMRPYVPGEDTTGWSISEKDTPELGGMVAKDDAGSKWYVSKEFFEKNYEIVE' A
#
# COMPACT_ATOMS: atom_id res chain seq x y z
N MET A 1 -19.08 11.81 -24.82
CA MET A 1 -18.68 10.38 -24.81
C MET A 1 -17.73 10.12 -23.65
N TYR A 2 -18.00 9.10 -22.85
CA TYR A 2 -17.17 8.74 -21.70
C TYR A 2 -16.07 7.78 -22.13
N LYS A 3 -14.88 7.99 -21.58
CA LYS A 3 -13.74 7.09 -21.79
C LYS A 3 -13.21 6.64 -20.45
N ASN A 4 -12.57 5.51 -20.41
CA ASN A 4 -11.92 5.01 -19.19
C ASN A 4 -10.57 5.68 -19.02
N TYR A 5 -10.33 6.20 -17.82
CA TYR A 5 -9.07 6.85 -17.48
C TYR A 5 -8.39 6.12 -16.34
N ARG A 6 -7.08 6.02 -16.41
CA ARG A 6 -6.28 5.52 -15.29
C ARG A 6 -5.85 6.69 -14.42
N LYS A 7 -5.69 6.44 -13.13
CA LYS A 7 -5.08 7.43 -12.26
C LYS A 7 -3.65 7.65 -12.72
N LYS A 8 -3.30 8.90 -12.94
CA LYS A 8 -1.94 9.28 -13.35
C LYS A 8 -0.97 9.32 -12.18
N ALA A 9 -1.48 9.48 -10.97
CA ALA A 9 -0.65 9.55 -9.78
C ALA A 9 -0.14 8.16 -9.41
N LEU A 10 1.17 8.03 -9.25
CA LEU A 10 1.79 6.82 -8.73
C LEU A 10 1.63 6.79 -7.21
N GLN A 11 1.41 5.60 -6.66
CA GLN A 11 1.32 5.41 -5.23
C GLN A 11 2.67 4.94 -4.71
N PRO A 12 3.41 5.75 -3.93
CA PRO A 12 4.66 5.31 -3.35
C PRO A 12 4.42 4.16 -2.36
N MET A 13 5.14 3.07 -2.52
CA MET A 13 5.04 1.89 -1.67
C MET A 13 6.42 1.28 -1.47
N ARG A 14 6.58 0.59 -0.37
CA ARG A 14 7.78 -0.22 -0.11
C ARG A 14 7.39 -1.53 0.56
N PRO A 15 8.24 -2.56 0.46
CA PRO A 15 7.98 -3.81 1.19
C PRO A 15 7.92 -3.56 2.71
N TYR A 16 7.01 -4.25 3.37
CA TYR A 16 6.96 -4.26 4.82
C TYR A 16 8.15 -5.04 5.38
N VAL A 17 8.81 -4.47 6.37
CA VAL A 17 9.92 -5.14 7.08
C VAL A 17 9.37 -5.68 8.40
N PRO A 18 9.33 -7.01 8.60
CA PRO A 18 8.85 -7.57 9.85
C PRO A 18 9.62 -7.00 11.06
N GLY A 19 8.86 -6.65 12.09
CA GLY A 19 9.43 -6.08 13.30
C GLY A 19 9.58 -4.56 13.33
N GLU A 20 9.30 -3.88 12.21
CA GLU A 20 9.37 -2.43 12.21
C GLU A 20 8.22 -1.81 13.00
N ASP A 21 8.44 -0.59 13.48
CA ASP A 21 7.44 0.15 14.24
C ASP A 21 6.29 0.59 13.34
N THR A 22 5.08 0.13 13.65
CA THR A 22 3.87 0.47 12.90
C THR A 22 3.01 1.53 13.60
N THR A 23 3.55 2.18 14.62
CA THR A 23 2.83 3.22 15.37
C THR A 23 2.37 4.33 14.43
N GLY A 24 1.10 4.67 14.51
CA GLY A 24 0.51 5.73 13.69
C GLY A 24 0.08 5.30 12.30
N TRP A 25 0.33 4.07 11.90
CA TRP A 25 -0.12 3.57 10.60
C TRP A 25 -1.59 3.19 10.65
N SER A 26 -2.27 3.32 9.50
CA SER A 26 -3.62 2.80 9.34
C SER A 26 -3.53 1.33 8.91
N ILE A 27 -4.02 0.45 9.76
CA ILE A 27 -4.02 -1.00 9.50
C ILE A 27 -5.43 -1.51 9.74
N SER A 28 -5.98 -2.24 8.76
CA SER A 28 -7.30 -2.86 8.91
C SER A 28 -7.27 -3.87 10.06
N GLU A 29 -8.36 -3.94 10.84
CA GLU A 29 -8.48 -4.90 11.92
C GLU A 29 -8.31 -6.35 11.45
N LYS A 30 -8.62 -6.62 10.20
CA LYS A 30 -8.52 -7.94 9.59
C LYS A 30 -7.12 -8.25 9.09
N ASP A 31 -6.25 -7.24 9.01
CA ASP A 31 -4.90 -7.42 8.49
C ASP A 31 -3.91 -7.50 9.65
N THR A 32 -2.97 -8.42 9.53
CA THR A 32 -1.82 -8.50 10.41
C THR A 32 -0.58 -8.23 9.57
N PRO A 33 0.19 -7.17 9.86
CA PRO A 33 1.41 -6.90 9.11
C PRO A 33 2.36 -8.10 9.11
N GLU A 34 2.77 -8.51 7.93
CA GLU A 34 3.63 -9.68 7.77
C GLU A 34 4.53 -9.54 6.55
N LEU A 35 5.52 -10.42 6.45
CA LEU A 35 6.42 -10.46 5.31
C LEU A 35 5.62 -10.66 4.03
N GLY A 36 5.94 -9.87 3.01
CA GLY A 36 5.26 -9.89 1.73
C GLY A 36 4.20 -8.80 1.57
N GLY A 37 3.78 -8.17 2.65
CA GLY A 37 2.90 -7.00 2.58
C GLY A 37 3.66 -5.76 2.16
N MET A 38 2.93 -4.66 1.93
CA MET A 38 3.51 -3.40 1.48
C MET A 38 3.11 -2.27 2.42
N VAL A 39 3.92 -1.24 2.44
CA VAL A 39 3.63 0.00 3.16
C VAL A 39 3.47 1.11 2.13
N ALA A 40 2.33 1.78 2.16
CA ALA A 40 2.06 2.92 1.30
C ALA A 40 2.10 4.20 2.12
N LYS A 41 2.40 5.32 1.47
CA LYS A 41 2.33 6.64 2.12
C LYS A 41 1.71 7.65 1.17
N ASP A 42 1.08 8.67 1.76
CA ASP A 42 0.57 9.80 0.99
C ASP A 42 1.50 11.01 1.07
N ASP A 43 1.12 12.09 0.41
CA ASP A 43 1.93 13.32 0.39
C ASP A 43 2.03 13.99 1.77
N ALA A 44 1.07 13.74 2.64
CA ALA A 44 1.07 14.27 3.99
C ALA A 44 1.93 13.44 4.96
N GLY A 45 2.47 12.32 4.49
CA GLY A 45 3.30 11.46 5.32
C GLY A 45 2.53 10.38 6.08
N SER A 46 1.21 10.31 5.90
CA SER A 46 0.42 9.24 6.49
C SER A 46 0.75 7.90 5.83
N LYS A 47 0.86 6.86 6.65
CA LYS A 47 1.22 5.52 6.18
C LYS A 47 0.09 4.53 6.45
N TRP A 48 -0.03 3.53 5.59
CA TRP A 48 -0.95 2.44 5.81
C TRP A 48 -0.36 1.14 5.29
N TYR A 49 -0.86 0.03 5.84
CA TYR A 49 -0.42 -1.30 5.46
C TYR A 49 -1.33 -1.85 4.37
N VAL A 50 -0.71 -2.47 3.36
CA VAL A 50 -1.43 -3.15 2.27
C VAL A 50 -1.05 -4.62 2.32
N SER A 51 -2.04 -5.51 2.46
CA SER A 51 -1.78 -6.93 2.49
C SER A 51 -1.21 -7.41 1.17
N LYS A 52 -0.46 -8.50 1.21
CA LYS A 52 0.12 -9.11 0.01
C LYS A 52 -0.95 -9.43 -1.03
N GLU A 53 -2.05 -10.03 -0.60
CA GLU A 53 -3.13 -10.39 -1.51
C GLU A 53 -3.76 -9.18 -2.18
N PHE A 54 -4.04 -8.14 -1.39
CA PHE A 54 -4.61 -6.91 -1.93
C PHE A 54 -3.64 -6.25 -2.91
N PHE A 55 -2.36 -6.23 -2.57
CA PHE A 55 -1.34 -5.63 -3.43
C PHE A 55 -1.26 -6.37 -4.77
N GLU A 56 -1.22 -7.69 -4.75
CA GLU A 56 -1.11 -8.48 -5.98
C GLU A 56 -2.32 -8.32 -6.90
N LYS A 57 -3.51 -8.11 -6.32
CA LYS A 57 -4.75 -7.96 -7.09
C LYS A 57 -4.96 -6.57 -7.65
N ASN A 58 -4.46 -5.52 -6.99
CA ASN A 58 -4.86 -4.15 -7.27
C ASN A 58 -3.74 -3.23 -7.71
N TYR A 59 -2.50 -3.64 -7.62
CA TYR A 59 -1.35 -2.80 -7.93
C TYR A 59 -0.40 -3.48 -8.89
N GLU A 60 0.27 -2.67 -9.70
CA GLU A 60 1.32 -3.11 -10.59
C GLU A 60 2.59 -2.32 -10.28
N ILE A 61 3.74 -2.99 -10.42
CA ILE A 61 5.02 -2.29 -10.33
C ILE A 61 5.23 -1.53 -11.63
N VAL A 62 5.47 -0.23 -11.51
CA VAL A 62 5.82 0.61 -12.66
C VAL A 62 7.32 0.75 -12.68
N GLU A 63 7.93 0.19 -13.71
CA GLU A 63 9.37 0.23 -13.92
C GLU A 63 9.75 1.34 -14.90
#